data_1c4a880ab4b9910bd3bef40316657be3
#
_entry.id   1c4a880ab4b9910bd3bef40316657be3
#
_cell.length_a   1.000
_cell.length_b   1.000
_cell.length_c   1.000
_cell.angle_alpha   90.00
_cell.angle_beta   90.00
_cell.angle_gamma   90.00
#
_symmetry.space_group_name_H-M   'P 1'
#
loop_
_entity.id
_entity.type
_entity.pdbx_description
1 polymer ?
#
loop_
_entity_poly.entity_id
_entity_poly.type
_entity_poly.pdbx_seq_one_letter_code
_entity_poly.pdbx_strand_id
1 'polypeptide(L)'
;LAIDMGMMYSSRSEAQRVADAAALAGAAAFIDPQYTSASAALTPARNQAYEYAINNYVLGDMVDSSETNVTVDLNLRRVTVIINRRQIATWFARLVGIDTVAVSAKATAEAADAGAAKCVVPWAMQDRWFENGAPPLDTDRFNGITDPNNYPGDCRGTTGDCYKPATTLGDASASGYGRSSSDSGIDLIMKTQRPAQGGTDELAQPGPGEFMLWQMPEDPTLDSCAGGGGSTGSPSYIYKNSICSCNKNSIAIGDTLTAPNNPSRPAWETGNVVGPTQQGVDALLGPNPMTWQEFVNAGMPASHPQVVKVGLIAPLPPPPGQNWTASNMPPLVFTNFVLVFVDNYLVDRQNQQVQIMGKFLYPAPGEAGPNTGSLVKHLRLVE
;
A
#
# COMPACT_ATOMS: atom_id res chain seq x y z
N LEU A 1 43.55 -27.76 4.68
CA LEU A 1 42.19 -28.09 5.19
C LEU A 1 41.48 -26.87 5.78
N ALA A 2 42.11 -26.07 6.68
CA ALA A 2 41.44 -24.87 7.25
C ALA A 2 41.04 -23.84 6.17
N ILE A 3 41.89 -23.64 5.15
CA ILE A 3 41.65 -22.73 4.03
C ILE A 3 40.49 -23.28 3.18
N ASP A 4 40.46 -24.58 2.86
CA ASP A 4 39.37 -25.18 2.08
C ASP A 4 38.04 -25.08 2.83
N MET A 5 38.05 -25.33 4.15
CA MET A 5 36.85 -25.15 4.98
C MET A 5 36.38 -23.68 5.02
N GLY A 6 37.31 -22.72 5.13
CA GLY A 6 37.02 -21.29 5.09
C GLY A 6 36.37 -20.89 3.75
N MET A 7 36.91 -21.37 2.65
CA MET A 7 36.35 -21.17 1.31
C MET A 7 34.95 -21.75 1.15
N MET A 8 34.72 -22.99 1.62
CA MET A 8 33.41 -23.60 1.59
C MET A 8 32.38 -22.81 2.39
N TYR A 9 32.80 -22.32 3.57
CA TYR A 9 31.92 -21.50 4.40
C TYR A 9 31.58 -20.18 3.74
N SER A 10 32.58 -19.48 3.16
CA SER A 10 32.38 -18.26 2.38
C SER A 10 31.43 -18.47 1.18
N SER A 11 31.72 -19.52 0.40
CA SER A 11 30.89 -19.92 -0.73
C SER A 11 29.45 -20.19 -0.36
N ARG A 12 29.20 -20.88 0.75
CA ARG A 12 27.86 -21.16 1.25
C ARG A 12 27.15 -19.86 1.66
N SER A 13 27.85 -18.97 2.36
CA SER A 13 27.31 -17.67 2.78
C SER A 13 26.96 -16.79 1.57
N GLU A 14 27.80 -16.77 0.54
CA GLU A 14 27.53 -16.02 -0.69
C GLU A 14 26.37 -16.64 -1.47
N ALA A 15 26.34 -17.96 -1.64
CA ALA A 15 25.24 -18.66 -2.29
C ALA A 15 23.90 -18.42 -1.56
N GLN A 16 23.93 -18.36 -0.21
CA GLN A 16 22.72 -18.03 0.57
C GLN A 16 22.24 -16.60 0.29
N ARG A 17 23.15 -15.62 0.27
CA ARG A 17 22.78 -14.24 -0.07
C ARG A 17 22.19 -14.11 -1.48
N VAL A 18 22.73 -14.84 -2.44
CA VAL A 18 22.19 -14.88 -3.80
C VAL A 18 20.79 -15.52 -3.82
N ALA A 19 20.60 -16.65 -3.12
CA ALA A 19 19.31 -17.31 -3.03
C ALA A 19 18.26 -16.41 -2.35
N ASP A 20 18.61 -15.75 -1.24
CA ASP A 20 17.74 -14.83 -0.50
C ASP A 20 17.29 -13.66 -1.39
N ALA A 21 18.24 -13.00 -2.04
CA ALA A 21 17.98 -11.87 -2.92
C ALA A 21 17.14 -12.26 -4.14
N ALA A 22 17.44 -13.41 -4.76
CA ALA A 22 16.68 -13.93 -5.89
C ALA A 22 15.26 -14.33 -5.52
N ALA A 23 15.07 -14.97 -4.35
CA ALA A 23 13.75 -15.33 -3.85
C ALA A 23 12.88 -14.07 -3.60
N LEU A 24 13.46 -13.04 -2.96
CA LEU A 24 12.78 -11.77 -2.72
C LEU A 24 12.44 -11.05 -4.04
N ALA A 25 13.36 -11.01 -5.00
CA ALA A 25 13.12 -10.42 -6.31
C ALA A 25 11.96 -11.12 -7.04
N GLY A 26 11.91 -12.46 -7.00
CA GLY A 26 10.79 -13.20 -7.57
C GLY A 26 9.48 -12.96 -6.84
N ALA A 27 9.47 -12.96 -5.51
CA ALA A 27 8.27 -12.71 -4.73
C ALA A 27 7.73 -11.29 -4.92
N ALA A 28 8.58 -10.32 -5.30
CA ALA A 28 8.16 -8.94 -5.60
C ALA A 28 7.16 -8.87 -6.76
N ALA A 29 7.19 -9.80 -7.72
CA ALA A 29 6.21 -9.85 -8.79
C ALA A 29 4.75 -10.04 -8.30
N PHE A 30 4.54 -10.65 -7.13
CA PHE A 30 3.20 -10.82 -6.56
C PHE A 30 2.63 -9.54 -5.93
N ILE A 31 3.45 -8.52 -5.74
CA ILE A 31 3.03 -7.20 -5.26
C ILE A 31 3.21 -6.13 -6.34
N ASP A 32 3.69 -6.50 -7.51
CA ASP A 32 3.82 -5.59 -8.65
C ASP A 32 2.44 -5.33 -9.27
N PRO A 33 2.02 -4.06 -9.33
CA PRO A 33 0.69 -3.66 -9.83
C PRO A 33 0.43 -4.00 -11.30
N GLN A 34 1.48 -4.28 -12.09
CA GLN A 34 1.32 -4.70 -13.48
C GLN A 34 0.63 -6.07 -13.59
N TYR A 35 0.72 -6.90 -12.55
CA TYR A 35 0.17 -8.25 -12.56
C TYR A 35 -1.11 -8.32 -11.73
N THR A 36 -2.23 -8.29 -12.40
CA THR A 36 -3.57 -8.20 -11.81
C THR A 36 -4.06 -9.48 -11.13
N SER A 37 -3.28 -10.56 -11.19
CA SER A 37 -3.58 -11.82 -10.50
C SER A 37 -2.31 -12.59 -10.19
N ALA A 38 -2.36 -13.50 -9.21
CA ALA A 38 -1.24 -14.39 -8.91
C ALA A 38 -0.82 -15.23 -10.14
N SER A 39 -1.78 -15.64 -10.97
CA SER A 39 -1.50 -16.38 -12.21
C SER A 39 -0.74 -15.54 -13.22
N ALA A 40 -1.07 -14.27 -13.36
CA ALA A 40 -0.35 -13.33 -14.24
C ALA A 40 1.09 -13.08 -13.76
N ALA A 41 1.29 -13.08 -12.43
CA ALA A 41 2.61 -12.90 -11.82
C ALA A 41 3.51 -14.15 -11.88
N LEU A 42 3.00 -15.35 -12.22
CA LEU A 42 3.76 -16.60 -12.18
C LEU A 42 5.04 -16.57 -13.02
N THR A 43 4.90 -16.23 -14.30
CA THR A 43 6.06 -16.18 -15.21
C THR A 43 7.02 -15.06 -14.86
N PRO A 44 6.57 -13.82 -14.60
CA PRO A 44 7.42 -12.74 -14.06
C PRO A 44 8.17 -13.14 -12.80
N ALA A 45 7.49 -13.71 -11.79
CA ALA A 45 8.12 -14.16 -10.55
C ALA A 45 9.25 -15.14 -10.77
N ARG A 46 9.03 -16.13 -11.64
CA ARG A 46 10.07 -17.11 -11.99
C ARG A 46 11.24 -16.46 -12.71
N ASN A 47 10.96 -15.63 -13.71
CA ASN A 47 11.99 -14.97 -14.52
C ASN A 47 12.82 -14.00 -13.69
N GLN A 48 12.20 -13.15 -12.87
CA GLN A 48 12.90 -12.20 -12.00
C GLN A 48 13.82 -12.94 -11.00
N ALA A 49 13.31 -13.99 -10.36
CA ALA A 49 14.13 -14.79 -9.46
C ALA A 49 15.33 -15.43 -10.18
N TYR A 50 15.08 -15.99 -11.35
CA TYR A 50 16.11 -16.65 -12.15
C TYR A 50 17.17 -15.67 -12.63
N GLU A 51 16.77 -14.55 -13.24
CA GLU A 51 17.69 -13.50 -13.72
C GLU A 51 18.50 -12.90 -12.58
N TYR A 52 17.88 -12.69 -11.41
CA TYR A 52 18.59 -12.18 -10.26
C TYR A 52 19.66 -13.18 -9.76
N ALA A 53 19.36 -14.48 -9.79
CA ALA A 53 20.31 -15.52 -9.39
C ALA A 53 21.51 -15.57 -10.31
N ILE A 54 21.31 -15.68 -11.64
CA ILE A 54 22.39 -15.88 -12.62
C ILE A 54 23.26 -14.63 -12.84
N ASN A 55 22.75 -13.44 -12.53
CA ASN A 55 23.50 -12.17 -12.60
C ASN A 55 24.30 -11.87 -11.31
N ASN A 56 24.36 -12.80 -10.37
CA ASN A 56 25.13 -12.67 -9.15
C ASN A 56 26.31 -13.62 -9.10
N TYR A 57 27.25 -13.36 -8.17
CA TYR A 57 28.54 -14.05 -8.07
C TYR A 57 28.62 -14.86 -6.78
N VAL A 58 29.28 -16.01 -6.87
CA VAL A 58 29.69 -16.83 -5.72
C VAL A 58 31.17 -17.17 -5.91
N LEU A 59 32.03 -16.76 -4.98
CA LEU A 59 33.50 -16.87 -5.05
C LEU A 59 34.09 -16.25 -6.34
N GLY A 60 33.51 -15.13 -6.79
CA GLY A 60 34.01 -14.41 -7.98
C GLY A 60 33.52 -14.95 -9.33
N ASP A 61 32.84 -16.08 -9.35
CA ASP A 61 32.24 -16.66 -10.56
C ASP A 61 30.72 -16.42 -10.59
N MET A 62 30.19 -16.11 -11.77
CA MET A 62 28.74 -16.01 -11.97
C MET A 62 28.05 -17.34 -11.68
N VAL A 63 26.86 -17.26 -11.12
CA VAL A 63 26.03 -18.46 -10.92
C VAL A 63 25.54 -18.97 -12.28
N ASP A 64 25.80 -20.24 -12.55
CA ASP A 64 25.37 -20.88 -13.81
C ASP A 64 23.87 -21.19 -13.80
N SER A 65 23.28 -21.16 -14.97
CA SER A 65 21.87 -21.48 -15.17
C SER A 65 21.51 -22.91 -14.71
N SER A 66 22.41 -23.86 -14.91
CA SER A 66 22.25 -25.28 -14.50
C SER A 66 22.38 -25.49 -12.99
N GLU A 67 22.91 -24.50 -12.28
CA GLU A 67 23.06 -24.47 -10.81
C GLU A 67 21.89 -23.83 -10.09
N THR A 68 20.96 -23.19 -10.86
CA THR A 68 19.83 -22.44 -10.33
C THR A 68 18.52 -23.19 -10.54
N ASN A 69 17.76 -23.38 -9.46
CA ASN A 69 16.40 -23.93 -9.53
C ASN A 69 15.42 -22.97 -8.87
N VAL A 70 14.37 -22.58 -9.61
CA VAL A 70 13.33 -21.69 -9.15
C VAL A 70 11.97 -22.38 -9.20
N THR A 71 11.29 -22.44 -8.07
CA THR A 71 9.93 -22.95 -7.95
C THR A 71 9.00 -21.89 -7.38
N VAL A 72 7.76 -21.84 -7.89
CA VAL A 72 6.76 -20.86 -7.50
C VAL A 72 5.50 -21.58 -7.04
N ASP A 73 5.05 -21.26 -5.83
CA ASP A 73 3.76 -21.68 -5.28
C ASP A 73 2.78 -20.50 -5.37
N LEU A 74 1.78 -20.64 -6.23
CA LEU A 74 0.76 -19.62 -6.46
C LEU A 74 -0.19 -19.42 -5.27
N ASN A 75 -0.53 -20.51 -4.57
CA ASN A 75 -1.50 -20.46 -3.48
C ASN A 75 -0.93 -19.69 -2.28
N LEU A 76 0.34 -19.93 -2.00
CA LEU A 76 1.05 -19.26 -0.90
C LEU A 76 1.80 -18.01 -1.35
N ARG A 77 1.81 -17.70 -2.67
CA ARG A 77 2.60 -16.61 -3.27
C ARG A 77 4.06 -16.67 -2.84
N ARG A 78 4.64 -17.87 -2.90
CA ARG A 78 6.02 -18.16 -2.49
C ARG A 78 6.90 -18.43 -3.68
N VAL A 79 8.12 -17.93 -3.62
CA VAL A 79 9.19 -18.23 -4.57
C VAL A 79 10.33 -18.87 -3.80
N THR A 80 10.69 -20.08 -4.20
CA THR A 80 11.83 -20.81 -3.64
C THR A 80 12.93 -20.86 -4.67
N VAL A 81 14.13 -20.45 -4.27
CA VAL A 81 15.35 -20.49 -5.08
C VAL A 81 16.36 -21.41 -4.41
N ILE A 82 16.93 -22.31 -5.20
CA ILE A 82 18.01 -23.21 -4.77
C ILE A 82 19.21 -22.94 -5.67
N ILE A 83 20.34 -22.63 -5.07
CA ILE A 83 21.63 -22.46 -5.74
C ILE A 83 22.52 -23.67 -5.39
N ASN A 84 22.97 -24.40 -6.40
CA ASN A 84 23.80 -25.61 -6.25
C ASN A 84 25.15 -25.40 -6.94
N ARG A 85 26.13 -24.87 -6.24
CA ARG A 85 27.51 -24.75 -6.74
C ARG A 85 28.19 -26.09 -6.65
N ARG A 86 28.44 -26.72 -7.78
CA ARG A 86 28.88 -28.14 -7.84
C ARG A 86 30.36 -28.32 -7.96
N GLN A 87 31.12 -27.35 -8.42
CA GLN A 87 32.53 -27.50 -8.75
C GLN A 87 33.39 -26.41 -8.14
N ILE A 88 33.38 -26.31 -6.80
CA ILE A 88 34.28 -25.42 -6.09
C ILE A 88 35.61 -26.11 -5.94
N ALA A 89 36.67 -25.60 -6.61
CA ALA A 89 38.00 -26.17 -6.55
C ALA A 89 38.58 -26.07 -5.14
N THR A 90 39.19 -27.16 -4.66
CA THR A 90 39.90 -27.20 -3.39
C THR A 90 41.38 -26.88 -3.57
N TRP A 91 42.02 -26.32 -2.54
CA TRP A 91 43.46 -26.02 -2.55
C TRP A 91 44.30 -27.16 -1.94
N PHE A 92 43.98 -27.52 -0.75
CA PHE A 92 44.73 -28.54 0.01
C PHE A 92 44.08 -29.93 0.02
N ALA A 93 42.73 -29.98 -0.05
CA ALA A 93 42.02 -31.26 -0.06
C ALA A 93 42.33 -32.07 -1.33
N ARG A 94 42.68 -31.46 -2.44
CA ARG A 94 43.13 -32.14 -3.66
C ARG A 94 44.40 -33.01 -3.46
N LEU A 95 45.23 -32.68 -2.46
CA LEU A 95 46.40 -33.50 -2.12
C LEU A 95 46.03 -34.90 -1.59
N VAL A 96 44.80 -35.03 -1.11
CA VAL A 96 44.22 -36.30 -0.64
C VAL A 96 43.13 -36.83 -1.58
N GLY A 97 43.09 -36.31 -2.83
CA GLY A 97 42.20 -36.79 -3.88
C GLY A 97 40.82 -36.17 -3.92
N ILE A 98 40.59 -35.03 -3.23
CA ILE A 98 39.32 -34.27 -3.27
C ILE A 98 39.58 -33.02 -4.08
N ASP A 99 39.29 -33.04 -5.38
CA ASP A 99 39.57 -31.93 -6.30
C ASP A 99 38.52 -30.81 -6.22
N THR A 100 37.28 -31.18 -6.01
CA THR A 100 36.14 -30.22 -5.92
C THR A 100 35.18 -30.59 -4.80
N VAL A 101 34.47 -29.60 -4.32
CA VAL A 101 33.37 -29.72 -3.35
C VAL A 101 32.12 -29.03 -3.86
N ALA A 102 30.96 -29.44 -3.37
CA ALA A 102 29.69 -28.83 -3.70
C ALA A 102 29.11 -28.08 -2.48
N VAL A 103 28.47 -26.97 -2.73
CA VAL A 103 27.67 -26.21 -1.74
C VAL A 103 26.28 -25.96 -2.28
N SER A 104 25.30 -26.08 -1.42
CA SER A 104 23.92 -25.76 -1.75
C SER A 104 23.38 -24.74 -0.76
N ALA A 105 22.61 -23.78 -1.27
CA ALA A 105 21.85 -22.81 -0.51
C ALA A 105 20.41 -22.79 -1.01
N LYS A 106 19.46 -22.59 -0.09
CA LYS A 106 18.04 -22.52 -0.39
C LYS A 106 17.46 -21.31 0.33
N ALA A 107 16.63 -20.56 -0.39
CA ALA A 107 15.83 -19.50 0.19
C ALA A 107 14.39 -19.57 -0.33
N THR A 108 13.46 -19.19 0.51
CA THR A 108 12.07 -19.02 0.14
C THR A 108 11.60 -17.63 0.59
N ALA A 109 11.02 -16.89 -0.33
CA ALA A 109 10.34 -15.62 -0.01
C ALA A 109 8.86 -15.71 -0.34
N GLU A 110 8.06 -14.97 0.41
CA GLU A 110 6.62 -14.89 0.17
C GLU A 110 6.12 -13.45 0.17
N ALA A 111 5.08 -13.20 -0.62
CA ALA A 111 4.25 -12.00 -0.54
C ALA A 111 3.09 -12.27 0.42
N ALA A 112 3.31 -11.97 1.70
CA ALA A 112 2.32 -12.18 2.75
C ALA A 112 1.37 -10.99 2.89
N ASP A 113 0.18 -11.21 3.45
CA ASP A 113 -0.74 -10.14 3.78
C ASP A 113 -0.13 -9.25 4.86
N ALA A 114 -0.25 -7.94 4.66
CA ALA A 114 0.24 -6.95 5.60
C ALA A 114 -0.92 -6.37 6.42
N GLY A 115 -0.70 -6.19 7.70
CA GLY A 115 -1.71 -5.63 8.60
C GLY A 115 -1.55 -4.14 8.89
N ALA A 116 -0.50 -3.49 8.37
CA ALA A 116 -0.21 -2.10 8.69
C ALA A 116 0.47 -1.37 7.53
N ALA A 117 0.46 -0.04 7.57
CA ALA A 117 1.15 0.82 6.62
C ALA A 117 1.80 2.03 7.31
N LYS A 118 2.93 2.48 6.76
CA LYS A 118 3.57 3.77 7.06
C LYS A 118 3.47 4.73 5.89
N CYS A 119 3.83 5.98 6.10
CA CYS A 119 3.75 7.03 5.08
C CYS A 119 2.33 7.21 4.53
N VAL A 120 1.33 7.02 5.39
CA VAL A 120 -0.07 7.25 5.04
C VAL A 120 -0.32 8.75 5.13
N VAL A 121 -0.94 9.33 4.10
CA VAL A 121 -1.33 10.76 4.14
C VAL A 121 -2.55 10.99 5.04
N PRO A 122 -2.77 12.20 5.56
CA PRO A 122 -3.86 12.49 6.49
C PRO A 122 -5.24 12.54 5.83
N TRP A 123 -5.47 11.70 4.84
CA TRP A 123 -6.72 11.56 4.11
C TRP A 123 -7.26 10.14 4.28
N ALA A 124 -8.55 10.03 4.59
CA ALA A 124 -9.27 8.78 4.68
C ALA A 124 -10.36 8.77 3.61
N MET A 125 -10.29 7.85 2.68
CA MET A 125 -11.30 7.69 1.62
C MET A 125 -12.31 6.62 1.99
N GLN A 126 -13.58 6.86 1.66
CA GLN A 126 -14.54 5.76 1.66
C GLN A 126 -14.20 4.79 0.53
N ASP A 127 -14.19 3.50 0.88
CA ASP A 127 -14.05 2.44 -0.09
C ASP A 127 -15.29 2.38 -0.99
N ARG A 128 -15.14 1.77 -2.15
CA ARG A 128 -16.19 1.67 -3.15
C ARG A 128 -17.22 0.64 -2.73
N TRP A 129 -18.49 1.00 -2.81
CA TRP A 129 -19.61 0.10 -2.59
C TRP A 129 -20.35 -0.22 -3.89
N PHE A 130 -21.20 -1.21 -3.86
CA PHE A 130 -22.10 -1.57 -4.95
C PHE A 130 -23.44 -0.88 -4.71
N GLU A 131 -23.81 0.01 -5.61
CA GLU A 131 -25.12 0.66 -5.64
C GLU A 131 -26.19 -0.32 -6.11
N ASN A 132 -27.24 -0.48 -5.34
CA ASN A 132 -28.40 -1.30 -5.69
C ASN A 132 -29.61 -0.42 -5.94
N GLY A 133 -29.55 0.41 -6.98
CA GLY A 133 -30.60 1.34 -7.36
C GLY A 133 -30.42 1.86 -8.79
N ALA A 134 -31.33 2.73 -9.23
CA ALA A 134 -31.20 3.37 -10.54
C ALA A 134 -30.13 4.48 -10.51
N PRO A 135 -29.23 4.60 -11.52
CA PRO A 135 -28.24 5.67 -11.61
C PRO A 135 -28.85 7.07 -11.53
N PRO A 136 -28.09 8.09 -11.06
CA PRO A 136 -26.63 8.21 -11.09
C PRO A 136 -25.94 7.70 -9.82
N LEU A 137 -24.94 6.84 -10.03
CA LEU A 137 -24.20 6.09 -9.02
C LEU A 137 -23.30 6.95 -8.09
N ASP A 138 -23.03 8.18 -8.45
CA ASP A 138 -22.04 9.07 -7.85
C ASP A 138 -22.64 10.19 -6.98
N THR A 139 -23.97 10.25 -6.88
CA THR A 139 -24.68 11.25 -6.08
C THR A 139 -25.48 10.65 -4.92
N ASP A 140 -25.61 9.32 -4.88
CA ASP A 140 -26.36 8.67 -3.83
C ASP A 140 -25.45 8.35 -2.63
N ARG A 141 -26.05 8.39 -1.45
CA ARG A 141 -25.35 8.11 -0.18
C ARG A 141 -25.50 6.64 0.11
N PHE A 142 -24.45 6.05 0.65
CA PHE A 142 -24.52 4.67 1.10
C PHE A 142 -25.71 4.46 2.03
N ASN A 143 -26.65 3.63 1.62
CA ASN A 143 -27.87 3.32 2.35
C ASN A 143 -27.97 1.85 2.78
N GLY A 144 -26.85 1.14 2.69
CA GLY A 144 -26.73 -0.28 3.04
C GLY A 144 -26.41 -0.53 4.52
N ILE A 145 -26.33 -1.81 4.87
CA ILE A 145 -25.93 -2.26 6.21
C ILE A 145 -24.41 -2.44 6.24
N THR A 146 -23.73 -1.73 7.13
CA THR A 146 -22.27 -1.83 7.36
C THR A 146 -21.89 -2.89 8.39
N ASP A 147 -22.62 -4.00 8.51
CA ASP A 147 -22.21 -5.07 9.41
C ASP A 147 -21.21 -6.01 8.71
N PRO A 148 -19.90 -5.95 9.04
CA PRO A 148 -18.89 -6.79 8.42
C PRO A 148 -19.09 -8.29 8.65
N ASN A 149 -19.92 -8.66 9.62
CA ASN A 149 -20.24 -10.06 9.93
C ASN A 149 -21.45 -10.59 9.16
N ASN A 150 -22.18 -9.72 8.47
CA ASN A 150 -23.46 -10.06 7.84
C ASN A 150 -23.47 -9.85 6.33
N TYR A 151 -22.28 -9.83 5.70
CA TYR A 151 -22.19 -9.74 4.25
C TYR A 151 -22.65 -11.05 3.61
N PRO A 152 -23.68 -11.04 2.75
CA PRO A 152 -23.89 -12.16 1.83
C PRO A 152 -22.62 -12.32 1.00
N GLY A 153 -22.11 -13.52 0.83
CA GLY A 153 -20.86 -13.82 0.14
C GLY A 153 -20.76 -13.29 -1.30
N ASP A 154 -21.89 -12.81 -1.85
CA ASP A 154 -22.00 -12.07 -3.09
C ASP A 154 -22.98 -10.92 -2.86
N CYS A 155 -22.53 -9.69 -3.08
CA CYS A 155 -23.35 -8.48 -3.00
C CYS A 155 -24.48 -8.40 -4.05
N ARG A 156 -24.52 -9.34 -4.99
CA ARG A 156 -25.54 -9.39 -6.03
C ARG A 156 -26.87 -9.90 -5.46
N GLY A 157 -27.95 -9.13 -5.69
CA GLY A 157 -29.30 -9.52 -5.31
C GLY A 157 -29.74 -9.12 -3.91
N THR A 158 -28.98 -8.27 -3.21
CA THR A 158 -29.43 -7.64 -1.95
C THR A 158 -30.33 -6.44 -2.23
N THR A 159 -31.25 -6.15 -1.33
CA THR A 159 -32.02 -4.90 -1.32
C THR A 159 -31.21 -3.85 -0.55
N GLY A 160 -30.84 -2.76 -1.20
CA GLY A 160 -29.97 -1.71 -0.65
C GLY A 160 -28.50 -1.86 -1.05
N ASP A 161 -27.72 -0.83 -0.79
CA ASP A 161 -26.30 -0.80 -1.12
C ASP A 161 -25.54 -1.89 -0.37
N CYS A 162 -24.49 -2.40 -1.02
CA CYS A 162 -23.69 -3.47 -0.48
C CYS A 162 -22.22 -3.11 -0.49
N TYR A 163 -21.57 -3.30 0.64
CA TYR A 163 -20.14 -3.11 0.77
C TYR A 163 -19.45 -4.39 1.24
N LYS A 164 -18.40 -4.76 0.52
CA LYS A 164 -17.44 -5.79 0.92
C LYS A 164 -16.04 -5.33 0.51
N PRO A 165 -15.13 -5.14 1.46
CA PRO A 165 -13.77 -4.77 1.12
C PRO A 165 -13.10 -5.87 0.28
N ALA A 166 -12.30 -5.48 -0.71
CA ALA A 166 -11.48 -6.43 -1.44
C ALA A 166 -10.35 -6.94 -0.53
N THR A 167 -10.20 -8.25 -0.43
CA THR A 167 -9.12 -8.89 0.35
C THR A 167 -7.93 -9.31 -0.50
N THR A 168 -8.17 -9.46 -1.80
CA THR A 168 -7.14 -9.77 -2.81
C THR A 168 -7.40 -8.96 -4.07
N LEU A 169 -6.35 -8.57 -4.77
CA LEU A 169 -6.48 -7.90 -6.06
C LEU A 169 -7.23 -8.81 -7.04
N GLY A 170 -8.25 -8.26 -7.70
CA GLY A 170 -9.10 -9.02 -8.61
C GLY A 170 -10.20 -9.85 -7.92
N ASP A 171 -10.52 -9.55 -6.64
CA ASP A 171 -11.62 -10.20 -5.91
C ASP A 171 -12.97 -9.81 -6.52
N ALA A 172 -13.48 -10.61 -7.44
CA ALA A 172 -14.75 -10.35 -8.13
C ALA A 172 -15.98 -10.33 -7.20
N SER A 173 -15.85 -10.84 -5.97
CA SER A 173 -16.92 -10.84 -4.96
C SER A 173 -16.95 -9.56 -4.13
N ALA A 174 -15.88 -8.75 -4.18
CA ALA A 174 -15.79 -7.49 -3.47
C ALA A 174 -16.48 -6.36 -4.22
N SER A 175 -16.92 -5.34 -3.48
CA SER A 175 -17.35 -4.05 -4.04
C SER A 175 -16.25 -2.98 -3.97
N GLY A 176 -15.29 -3.13 -3.04
CA GLY A 176 -14.20 -2.17 -2.80
C GLY A 176 -13.25 -1.94 -3.97
N TYR A 177 -12.37 -0.94 -3.85
CA TYR A 177 -11.29 -0.72 -4.80
C TYR A 177 -10.36 -1.94 -4.86
N GLY A 178 -9.83 -2.22 -6.04
CA GLY A 178 -9.02 -3.41 -6.30
C GLY A 178 -9.84 -4.66 -6.65
N ARG A 179 -11.15 -4.52 -6.83
CA ARG A 179 -12.04 -5.57 -7.32
C ARG A 179 -11.66 -6.04 -8.72
N SER A 180 -11.18 -5.13 -9.55
CA SER A 180 -10.81 -5.38 -10.95
C SER A 180 -9.50 -4.70 -11.31
N SER A 181 -8.78 -5.26 -12.27
CA SER A 181 -7.63 -4.58 -12.89
C SER A 181 -7.99 -3.26 -13.58
N SER A 182 -9.25 -3.12 -14.01
CA SER A 182 -9.77 -1.89 -14.61
C SER A 182 -10.00 -0.77 -13.59
N ASP A 183 -9.85 -1.03 -12.29
CA ASP A 183 -9.95 0.01 -11.26
C ASP A 183 -8.75 0.96 -11.30
N SER A 184 -7.59 0.53 -11.82
CA SER A 184 -6.44 1.41 -12.02
C SER A 184 -6.75 2.51 -13.04
N GLY A 185 -6.47 3.75 -12.66
CA GLY A 185 -6.76 4.95 -13.46
C GLY A 185 -8.14 5.55 -13.25
N ILE A 186 -8.99 4.96 -12.40
CA ILE A 186 -10.27 5.58 -12.02
C ILE A 186 -10.02 6.95 -11.41
N ASP A 187 -10.79 7.93 -11.87
CA ASP A 187 -10.77 9.28 -11.33
C ASP A 187 -11.28 9.31 -9.90
N LEU A 188 -10.48 9.94 -9.04
CA LEU A 188 -10.82 10.21 -7.66
C LEU A 188 -10.91 11.72 -7.48
N ILE A 189 -12.08 12.20 -7.07
CA ILE A 189 -12.27 13.59 -6.66
C ILE A 189 -12.28 13.62 -5.15
N MET A 190 -11.15 14.00 -4.58
CA MET A 190 -10.99 14.11 -3.14
C MET A 190 -11.40 15.52 -2.72
N LYS A 191 -12.36 15.64 -1.79
CA LYS A 191 -12.89 16.91 -1.31
C LYS A 191 -12.67 17.05 0.18
N THR A 192 -12.21 18.24 0.60
CA THR A 192 -12.44 18.68 1.96
C THR A 192 -13.73 19.52 1.94
N GLN A 193 -14.79 19.04 2.54
CA GLN A 193 -16.00 19.84 2.72
C GLN A 193 -16.03 20.43 4.12
N ARG A 194 -16.36 21.72 4.18
CA ARG A 194 -16.75 22.38 5.41
C ARG A 194 -18.24 22.72 5.35
N PRO A 195 -18.98 22.59 6.49
CA PRO A 195 -20.32 23.14 6.59
C PRO A 195 -20.32 24.65 6.32
N ALA A 196 -21.37 25.15 5.71
CA ALA A 196 -21.55 26.60 5.52
C ALA A 196 -21.43 27.35 6.85
N GLN A 197 -20.81 28.53 6.85
CA GLN A 197 -20.70 29.38 8.04
C GLN A 197 -22.07 29.60 8.69
N GLY A 198 -22.19 29.20 9.96
CA GLY A 198 -23.41 29.41 10.76
C GLY A 198 -24.25 28.16 11.01
N GLY A 199 -23.92 27.05 10.45
CA GLY A 199 -24.53 25.74 10.74
C GLY A 199 -23.72 24.93 11.75
N THR A 200 -24.38 24.01 12.43
CA THR A 200 -23.80 22.92 13.18
C THR A 200 -22.67 22.26 12.39
N ASP A 201 -21.64 21.75 13.07
CA ASP A 201 -20.47 21.06 12.47
C ASP A 201 -20.89 19.77 11.73
N GLU A 202 -21.67 19.92 10.68
CA GLU A 202 -22.15 18.82 9.84
C GLU A 202 -21.07 18.49 8.82
N LEU A 203 -20.46 17.33 8.96
CA LEU A 203 -19.67 16.73 7.91
C LEU A 203 -20.64 16.14 6.88
N ALA A 204 -20.64 16.67 5.66
CA ALA A 204 -21.36 16.03 4.58
C ALA A 204 -20.81 14.61 4.40
N GLN A 205 -21.68 13.65 4.19
CA GLN A 205 -21.26 12.28 3.90
C GLN A 205 -20.51 12.28 2.57
N PRO A 206 -19.23 11.92 2.55
CA PRO A 206 -18.49 11.82 1.30
C PRO A 206 -19.02 10.66 0.45
N GLY A 207 -18.99 10.84 -0.87
CA GLY A 207 -19.24 9.78 -1.82
C GLY A 207 -18.03 8.85 -2.01
N PRO A 208 -18.13 7.80 -2.86
CA PRO A 208 -17.01 6.95 -3.18
C PRO A 208 -15.83 7.76 -3.75
N GLY A 209 -14.65 7.56 -3.19
CA GLY A 209 -13.43 8.27 -3.60
C GLY A 209 -13.31 9.70 -3.06
N GLU A 210 -14.30 10.24 -2.34
CA GLU A 210 -14.15 11.45 -1.55
C GLU A 210 -13.42 11.14 -0.25
N PHE A 211 -12.61 12.08 0.26
CA PHE A 211 -11.83 11.87 1.46
C PHE A 211 -12.30 12.70 2.64
N MET A 212 -12.03 12.18 3.81
CA MET A 212 -12.17 12.86 5.07
C MET A 212 -10.80 13.08 5.69
N LEU A 213 -10.62 14.20 6.37
CA LEU A 213 -9.37 14.51 7.04
C LEU A 213 -9.29 13.82 8.39
N TRP A 214 -8.09 13.43 8.77
CA TRP A 214 -7.84 12.87 10.08
C TRP A 214 -6.55 13.38 10.71
N GLN A 215 -6.51 13.36 12.04
CA GLN A 215 -5.40 13.85 12.84
C GLN A 215 -4.31 12.80 12.92
N MET A 216 -3.17 13.10 12.32
CA MET A 216 -2.01 12.23 12.35
C MET A 216 -1.36 12.20 13.73
N PRO A 217 -0.85 11.03 14.19
CA PRO A 217 0.03 10.99 15.33
C PRO A 217 1.32 11.76 15.08
N GLU A 218 1.87 12.35 16.16
CA GLU A 218 3.14 13.07 16.07
C GLU A 218 4.30 12.12 15.70
N ASP A 219 5.10 12.54 14.73
CA ASP A 219 6.36 11.90 14.37
C ASP A 219 7.48 12.92 14.53
N PRO A 220 8.35 12.77 15.56
CA PRO A 220 9.44 13.72 15.79
C PRO A 220 10.51 13.70 14.69
N THR A 221 10.48 12.71 13.80
CA THR A 221 11.41 12.58 12.66
C THR A 221 10.78 13.02 11.34
N LEU A 222 9.58 13.63 11.37
CA LEU A 222 8.88 14.10 10.18
C LEU A 222 9.63 15.27 9.54
N ASP A 223 10.04 15.10 8.30
CA ASP A 223 10.75 16.12 7.55
C ASP A 223 9.83 17.29 7.17
N SER A 224 10.34 18.50 7.28
CA SER A 224 9.65 19.70 6.87
C SER A 224 9.78 19.89 5.35
N CYS A 225 8.77 19.50 4.60
CA CYS A 225 8.73 19.64 3.14
C CYS A 225 7.78 20.76 2.68
N ALA A 226 6.72 21.04 3.44
CA ALA A 226 5.74 22.06 3.09
C ALA A 226 6.19 23.45 3.57
N GLY A 227 6.06 24.45 2.71
CA GLY A 227 6.31 25.85 3.05
C GLY A 227 5.33 26.41 4.07
N GLY A 228 5.57 27.64 4.51
CA GLY A 228 4.72 28.36 5.46
C GLY A 228 5.08 28.10 6.92
N GLY A 229 4.65 29.02 7.81
CA GLY A 229 4.94 28.97 9.25
C GLY A 229 4.22 27.81 9.95
N GLY A 230 4.62 27.55 11.16
CA GLY A 230 4.09 26.56 12.08
C GLY A 230 5.16 26.07 13.03
N SER A 231 4.85 25.92 14.31
CA SER A 231 5.78 25.31 15.27
C SER A 231 5.86 23.82 14.96
N THR A 232 7.08 23.26 14.99
CA THR A 232 7.31 21.81 14.95
C THR A 232 6.40 21.12 15.98
N GLY A 233 5.71 20.04 15.57
CA GLY A 233 4.76 19.32 16.44
C GLY A 233 3.35 19.92 16.53
N SER A 234 3.09 21.10 15.93
CA SER A 234 1.70 21.59 15.87
C SER A 234 0.83 20.72 14.93
N PRO A 235 -0.47 20.57 15.18
CA PRO A 235 -1.35 19.77 14.32
C PRO A 235 -1.28 20.17 12.84
N SER A 236 -1.26 21.47 12.53
CA SER A 236 -1.13 21.95 11.16
C SER A 236 0.23 21.67 10.54
N TYR A 237 1.32 21.66 11.33
CA TYR A 237 2.65 21.27 10.89
C TYR A 237 2.69 19.79 10.54
N ILE A 238 2.20 18.94 11.46
CA ILE A 238 2.14 17.49 11.25
C ILE A 238 1.29 17.18 10.01
N TYR A 239 0.11 17.77 9.91
CA TYR A 239 -0.81 17.55 8.80
C TYR A 239 -0.16 17.85 7.44
N LYS A 240 0.30 19.10 7.22
CA LYS A 240 0.83 19.50 5.92
C LYS A 240 2.10 18.76 5.52
N ASN A 241 2.99 18.48 6.47
CA ASN A 241 4.23 17.78 6.17
C ASN A 241 4.00 16.26 5.98
N SER A 242 2.96 15.68 6.55
CA SER A 242 2.57 14.29 6.28
C SER A 242 1.97 14.09 4.87
N ILE A 243 1.65 15.17 4.14
CA ILE A 243 1.22 15.08 2.74
C ILE A 243 2.43 14.88 1.81
N CYS A 244 3.51 15.63 2.04
CA CYS A 244 4.67 15.67 1.15
C CYS A 244 5.89 14.91 1.69
N SER A 245 5.83 14.41 2.93
CA SER A 245 6.87 13.61 3.58
C SER A 245 6.27 12.38 4.24
N CYS A 246 7.13 11.44 4.64
CA CYS A 246 6.71 10.19 5.25
C CYS A 246 6.58 10.31 6.76
N ASN A 247 5.37 10.33 7.28
CA ASN A 247 5.11 10.06 8.70
C ASN A 247 5.33 8.56 8.97
N LYS A 248 6.29 8.25 9.82
CA LYS A 248 6.77 6.87 10.08
C LYS A 248 5.92 6.10 11.09
N ASN A 249 4.86 6.71 11.63
CA ASN A 249 3.94 5.97 12.47
C ASN A 249 3.27 4.86 11.67
N SER A 250 3.30 3.66 12.21
CA SER A 250 2.64 2.50 11.63
C SER A 250 1.16 2.54 11.99
N ILE A 251 0.30 2.48 10.99
CA ILE A 251 -1.16 2.48 11.12
C ILE A 251 -1.65 1.08 10.78
N ALA A 252 -2.27 0.39 11.72
CA ALA A 252 -2.76 -0.96 11.48
C ALA A 252 -4.20 -0.96 10.94
N ILE A 253 -4.48 -1.95 10.10
CA ILE A 253 -5.84 -2.24 9.62
C ILE A 253 -6.64 -2.80 10.79
N GLY A 254 -7.85 -2.27 10.99
CA GLY A 254 -8.75 -2.68 12.06
C GLY A 254 -8.53 -1.97 13.40
N ASP A 255 -7.42 -1.23 13.56
CA ASP A 255 -7.21 -0.44 14.78
C ASP A 255 -8.15 0.77 14.82
N THR A 256 -8.69 1.03 16.01
CA THR A 256 -9.49 2.24 16.26
C THR A 256 -8.57 3.42 16.51
N LEU A 257 -8.56 4.37 15.61
CA LEU A 257 -7.74 5.57 15.73
C LEU A 257 -8.45 6.67 16.52
N THR A 258 -7.76 7.20 17.51
CA THR A 258 -8.23 8.28 18.37
C THR A 258 -7.41 9.56 18.15
N ALA A 259 -8.02 10.70 18.47
CA ALA A 259 -7.33 11.97 18.36
C ALA A 259 -6.10 12.02 19.28
N PRO A 260 -4.91 12.44 18.80
CA PRO A 260 -3.67 12.42 19.57
C PRO A 260 -3.77 13.16 20.93
N ASN A 261 -4.54 14.24 20.96
CA ASN A 261 -4.72 15.07 22.16
C ASN A 261 -5.98 14.74 22.97
N ASN A 262 -6.79 13.77 22.51
CA ASN A 262 -8.02 13.36 23.21
C ASN A 262 -8.39 11.90 22.86
N PRO A 263 -7.90 10.93 23.62
CA PRO A 263 -8.15 9.50 23.36
C PRO A 263 -9.64 9.09 23.41
N SER A 264 -10.50 9.95 23.97
CA SER A 264 -11.95 9.69 24.02
C SER A 264 -12.68 10.11 22.74
N ARG A 265 -11.99 10.69 21.76
CA ARG A 265 -12.57 11.11 20.47
C ARG A 265 -11.92 10.37 19.32
N PRO A 266 -12.68 10.03 18.27
CA PRO A 266 -12.11 9.54 17.01
C PRO A 266 -11.11 10.55 16.42
N ALA A 267 -10.15 10.05 15.64
CA ALA A 267 -9.09 10.86 15.06
C ALA A 267 -9.54 11.76 13.89
N TRP A 268 -10.83 12.00 13.71
CA TRP A 268 -11.31 12.87 12.66
C TRP A 268 -10.88 14.33 12.84
N GLU A 269 -10.43 14.95 11.76
CA GLU A 269 -10.13 16.38 11.74
C GLU A 269 -11.38 17.15 11.35
N THR A 270 -11.86 18.00 12.25
CA THR A 270 -13.08 18.81 12.05
C THR A 270 -12.76 20.25 11.65
N GLY A 271 -11.47 20.60 11.62
CA GLY A 271 -11.01 21.96 11.29
C GLY A 271 -10.98 22.24 9.80
N ASN A 272 -11.01 23.54 9.46
CA ASN A 272 -10.76 23.98 8.10
C ASN A 272 -9.23 24.05 7.86
N VAL A 273 -8.70 23.10 7.13
CA VAL A 273 -7.25 22.96 6.84
C VAL A 273 -6.90 23.32 5.39
N VAL A 274 -7.67 24.19 4.73
CA VAL A 274 -7.46 24.60 3.33
C VAL A 274 -6.03 25.07 3.09
N GLY A 275 -5.53 26.01 3.91
CA GLY A 275 -4.16 26.50 3.78
C GLY A 275 -3.08 25.42 3.97
N PRO A 276 -3.11 24.66 5.07
CA PRO A 276 -2.20 23.54 5.25
C PRO A 276 -2.29 22.47 4.15
N THR A 277 -3.50 22.15 3.65
CA THR A 277 -3.68 21.23 2.53
C THR A 277 -3.00 21.75 1.27
N GLN A 278 -3.25 23.03 0.91
CA GLN A 278 -2.61 23.64 -0.24
C GLN A 278 -1.08 23.59 -0.12
N GLN A 279 -0.52 24.00 1.03
CA GLN A 279 0.93 23.98 1.25
C GLN A 279 1.52 22.58 1.11
N GLY A 280 0.85 21.56 1.66
CA GLY A 280 1.31 20.17 1.55
C GLY A 280 1.24 19.64 0.13
N VAL A 281 0.15 19.93 -0.60
CA VAL A 281 -0.01 19.47 -1.99
C VAL A 281 0.90 20.22 -2.94
N ASP A 282 1.11 21.53 -2.76
CA ASP A 282 2.09 22.30 -3.54
C ASP A 282 3.50 21.70 -3.42
N ALA A 283 3.88 21.31 -2.19
CA ALA A 283 5.18 20.68 -1.96
C ALA A 283 5.27 19.26 -2.55
N LEU A 284 4.15 18.51 -2.51
CA LEU A 284 4.06 17.17 -3.10
C LEU A 284 4.20 17.22 -4.64
N LEU A 285 3.47 18.13 -5.27
CA LEU A 285 3.46 18.28 -6.72
C LEU A 285 4.77 18.89 -7.24
N GLY A 286 5.40 19.76 -6.45
CA GLY A 286 6.60 20.47 -6.87
C GLY A 286 6.36 21.46 -8.02
N PRO A 287 7.44 22.03 -8.59
CA PRO A 287 7.32 23.08 -9.60
C PRO A 287 6.92 22.58 -11.01
N ASN A 288 7.11 21.30 -11.27
CA ASN A 288 6.81 20.66 -12.57
C ASN A 288 6.08 19.33 -12.33
N PRO A 289 4.80 19.36 -11.96
CA PRO A 289 4.07 18.13 -11.72
C PRO A 289 3.89 17.34 -13.01
N MET A 290 4.02 16.03 -12.90
CA MET A 290 3.78 15.10 -14.00
C MET A 290 2.26 14.96 -14.21
N THR A 291 1.84 14.96 -15.45
CA THR A 291 0.45 14.63 -15.81
C THR A 291 0.21 13.13 -15.71
N TRP A 292 -1.04 12.71 -15.60
CA TRP A 292 -1.41 11.29 -15.60
C TRP A 292 -0.84 10.54 -16.81
N GLN A 293 -0.92 11.14 -18.02
CA GLN A 293 -0.43 10.49 -19.23
C GLN A 293 1.09 10.30 -19.23
N GLU A 294 1.84 11.29 -18.74
CA GLU A 294 3.30 11.18 -18.60
C GLU A 294 3.67 10.12 -17.57
N PHE A 295 2.91 10.05 -16.46
CA PHE A 295 3.10 9.04 -15.41
C PHE A 295 2.86 7.61 -15.95
N VAL A 296 1.80 7.41 -16.72
CA VAL A 296 1.53 6.13 -17.41
C VAL A 296 2.64 5.77 -18.39
N ASN A 297 3.10 6.74 -19.19
CA ASN A 297 4.18 6.53 -20.15
C ASN A 297 5.52 6.21 -19.47
N ALA A 298 5.71 6.69 -18.26
CA ALA A 298 6.89 6.37 -17.43
C ALA A 298 6.80 5.00 -16.73
N GLY A 299 5.73 4.23 -16.95
CA GLY A 299 5.52 2.91 -16.36
C GLY A 299 4.96 2.93 -14.95
N MET A 300 4.31 4.01 -14.55
CA MET A 300 3.62 4.18 -13.25
C MET A 300 4.51 3.86 -12.02
N PRO A 301 5.66 4.52 -11.85
CA PRO A 301 6.59 4.19 -10.77
C PRO A 301 5.99 4.51 -9.40
N ALA A 302 5.85 3.50 -8.54
CA ALA A 302 5.31 3.64 -7.18
C ALA A 302 6.11 4.59 -6.28
N SER A 303 7.37 4.84 -6.61
CA SER A 303 8.26 5.76 -5.89
C SER A 303 8.14 7.22 -6.34
N HIS A 304 7.26 7.54 -7.31
CA HIS A 304 7.08 8.90 -7.78
C HIS A 304 6.54 9.80 -6.66
N PRO A 305 7.03 11.04 -6.48
CA PRO A 305 6.56 11.93 -5.41
C PRO A 305 5.05 12.16 -5.37
N GLN A 306 4.39 12.23 -6.53
CA GLN A 306 2.93 12.40 -6.63
C GLN A 306 2.13 11.13 -6.26
N VAL A 307 2.80 10.01 -5.97
CA VAL A 307 2.13 8.79 -5.51
C VAL A 307 2.08 8.78 -3.99
N VAL A 308 0.88 8.82 -3.46
CA VAL A 308 0.64 8.85 -2.02
C VAL A 308 -0.12 7.62 -1.56
N LYS A 309 0.07 7.25 -0.30
CA LYS A 309 -0.63 6.15 0.34
C LYS A 309 -1.81 6.69 1.13
N VAL A 310 -3.02 6.24 0.77
CA VAL A 310 -4.29 6.67 1.36
C VAL A 310 -4.93 5.52 2.10
N GLY A 311 -5.50 5.79 3.27
CA GLY A 311 -6.29 4.81 4.02
C GLY A 311 -7.72 4.73 3.50
N LEU A 312 -8.21 3.51 3.29
CA LEU A 312 -9.62 3.25 2.98
C LEU A 312 -10.38 2.94 4.25
N ILE A 313 -11.60 3.48 4.33
CA ILE A 313 -12.57 3.20 5.38
C ILE A 313 -13.82 2.55 4.79
N ALA A 314 -14.55 1.79 5.59
CA ALA A 314 -15.87 1.33 5.20
C ALA A 314 -16.79 2.52 4.93
N PRO A 315 -17.76 2.40 4.00
CA PRO A 315 -18.77 3.43 3.80
C PRO A 315 -19.50 3.77 5.10
N LEU A 316 -19.71 5.06 5.35
CA LEU A 316 -20.30 5.56 6.58
C LEU A 316 -21.75 6.01 6.31
N PRO A 317 -22.78 5.18 6.57
CA PRO A 317 -24.15 5.64 6.51
C PRO A 317 -24.41 6.66 7.62
N PRO A 318 -25.04 7.79 7.32
CA PRO A 318 -25.40 8.73 8.38
C PRO A 318 -26.45 8.09 9.31
N PRO A 319 -26.49 8.47 10.59
CA PRO A 319 -27.57 8.07 11.47
C PRO A 319 -28.93 8.47 10.86
N PRO A 320 -29.98 7.66 10.99
CA PRO A 320 -31.28 7.96 10.41
C PRO A 320 -31.78 9.36 10.80
N GLY A 321 -32.03 10.21 9.78
CA GLY A 321 -32.53 11.59 9.97
C GLY A 321 -31.51 12.55 10.55
N GLN A 322 -30.22 12.21 10.58
CA GLN A 322 -29.14 13.06 11.08
C GLN A 322 -28.01 13.17 10.07
N ASN A 323 -27.23 14.22 10.19
CA ASN A 323 -25.93 14.34 9.52
C ASN A 323 -24.80 14.00 10.48
N TRP A 324 -23.62 13.68 9.94
CA TRP A 324 -22.43 13.48 10.75
C TRP A 324 -21.98 14.80 11.38
N THR A 325 -21.70 14.78 12.66
CA THR A 325 -21.14 15.90 13.42
C THR A 325 -19.88 15.42 14.14
N ALA A 326 -19.05 16.34 14.61
CA ALA A 326 -17.85 15.99 15.39
C ALA A 326 -18.16 15.11 16.63
N SER A 327 -19.38 15.17 17.14
CA SER A 327 -19.81 14.43 18.33
C SER A 327 -20.41 13.05 18.06
N ASN A 328 -20.87 12.78 16.81
CA ASN A 328 -21.50 11.51 16.44
C ASN A 328 -20.76 10.75 15.34
N MET A 329 -19.55 11.21 14.93
CA MET A 329 -18.71 10.48 14.00
C MET A 329 -18.34 9.11 14.56
N PRO A 330 -18.41 8.06 13.72
CA PRO A 330 -17.98 6.72 14.12
C PRO A 330 -16.47 6.68 14.37
N PRO A 331 -15.98 5.66 15.06
CA PRO A 331 -14.54 5.40 15.16
C PRO A 331 -13.88 5.40 13.79
N LEU A 332 -12.68 5.99 13.69
CA LEU A 332 -11.87 5.87 12.48
C LEU A 332 -11.15 4.53 12.48
N VAL A 333 -11.50 3.68 11.53
CA VAL A 333 -10.90 2.36 11.34
C VAL A 333 -10.58 2.17 9.87
N PHE A 334 -9.32 1.93 9.54
CA PHE A 334 -8.94 1.62 8.17
C PHE A 334 -9.19 0.15 7.84
N THR A 335 -9.79 -0.08 6.69
CA THR A 335 -10.03 -1.42 6.14
C THR A 335 -8.94 -1.86 5.18
N ASN A 336 -8.29 -0.89 4.51
CA ASN A 336 -7.20 -1.10 3.56
C ASN A 336 -6.38 0.16 3.35
N PHE A 337 -5.24 0.01 2.63
CA PHE A 337 -4.44 1.12 2.15
C PHE A 337 -4.21 0.97 0.64
N VAL A 338 -4.30 2.10 -0.07
CA VAL A 338 -4.16 2.15 -1.53
C VAL A 338 -3.16 3.22 -1.93
N LEU A 339 -2.57 3.07 -3.10
CA LEU A 339 -1.79 4.11 -3.74
C LEU A 339 -2.68 4.92 -4.67
N VAL A 340 -2.51 6.23 -4.61
CA VAL A 340 -3.21 7.21 -5.42
C VAL A 340 -2.19 8.12 -6.05
N PHE A 341 -2.28 8.32 -7.36
CA PHE A 341 -1.53 9.37 -8.05
C PHE A 341 -2.30 10.69 -7.89
N VAL A 342 -1.65 11.69 -7.32
CA VAL A 342 -2.22 13.04 -7.17
C VAL A 342 -1.91 13.81 -8.46
N ASP A 343 -2.95 14.11 -9.23
CA ASP A 343 -2.80 14.77 -10.54
C ASP A 343 -2.81 16.29 -10.39
N ASN A 344 -3.79 16.83 -9.67
CA ASN A 344 -3.98 18.27 -9.50
C ASN A 344 -4.85 18.57 -8.27
N TYR A 345 -5.01 19.86 -7.95
CA TYR A 345 -5.97 20.31 -6.96
C TYR A 345 -6.60 21.65 -7.34
N LEU A 346 -7.81 21.91 -6.83
CA LEU A 346 -8.54 23.16 -6.96
C LEU A 346 -8.84 23.76 -5.58
N VAL A 347 -8.67 25.05 -5.44
CA VAL A 347 -9.02 25.78 -4.21
C VAL A 347 -10.21 26.69 -4.48
N ASP A 348 -11.33 26.41 -3.86
CA ASP A 348 -12.47 27.32 -3.79
C ASP A 348 -12.37 28.17 -2.51
N ARG A 349 -11.84 29.38 -2.66
CA ARG A 349 -11.67 30.30 -1.54
C ARG A 349 -12.99 30.89 -1.02
N GLN A 350 -14.03 30.94 -1.87
CA GLN A 350 -15.34 31.46 -1.46
C GLN A 350 -16.04 30.48 -0.52
N ASN A 351 -16.02 29.21 -0.86
CA ASN A 351 -16.61 28.15 -0.06
C ASN A 351 -15.61 27.49 0.91
N GLN A 352 -14.36 27.98 0.94
CA GLN A 352 -13.28 27.44 1.78
C GLN A 352 -13.10 25.92 1.59
N GLN A 353 -13.06 25.47 0.34
CA GLN A 353 -12.91 24.09 -0.03
C GLN A 353 -11.62 23.86 -0.81
N VAL A 354 -11.03 22.67 -0.63
CA VAL A 354 -9.97 22.15 -1.48
C VAL A 354 -10.48 20.87 -2.11
N GLN A 355 -10.37 20.78 -3.42
CA GLN A 355 -10.59 19.56 -4.17
C GLN A 355 -9.22 19.04 -4.63
N ILE A 356 -8.90 17.81 -4.30
CA ILE A 356 -7.69 17.14 -4.81
C ILE A 356 -8.15 16.10 -5.82
N MET A 357 -7.61 16.19 -7.02
CA MET A 357 -7.90 15.26 -8.10
C MET A 357 -6.76 14.24 -8.18
N GLY A 358 -7.12 12.98 -8.30
CA GLY A 358 -6.16 11.90 -8.40
C GLY A 358 -6.69 10.71 -9.17
N LYS A 359 -5.85 9.71 -9.29
CA LYS A 359 -6.17 8.44 -9.93
C LYS A 359 -5.86 7.30 -9.00
N PHE A 360 -6.79 6.37 -8.86
CA PHE A 360 -6.52 5.12 -8.18
C PHE A 360 -5.43 4.35 -8.94
N LEU A 361 -4.44 3.83 -8.23
CA LEU A 361 -3.40 3.01 -8.82
C LEU A 361 -3.61 1.53 -8.51
N TYR A 362 -3.34 1.16 -7.29
CA TYR A 362 -3.40 -0.22 -6.80
C TYR A 362 -3.23 -0.26 -5.28
N PRO A 363 -3.42 -1.44 -4.66
CA PRO A 363 -3.18 -1.59 -3.23
C PRO A 363 -1.77 -1.19 -2.81
N ALA A 364 -1.65 -0.50 -1.69
CA ALA A 364 -0.37 -0.02 -1.20
C ALA A 364 0.49 -1.17 -0.64
N PRO A 365 1.84 -1.12 -0.76
CA PRO A 365 2.69 -2.00 0.01
C PRO A 365 2.60 -1.67 1.50
N GLY A 366 2.59 -2.71 2.33
CA GLY A 366 2.45 -2.58 3.79
C GLY A 366 3.57 -3.22 4.57
N GLU A 367 3.41 -3.22 5.88
CA GLU A 367 4.32 -3.82 6.85
C GLU A 367 3.73 -5.09 7.46
N ALA A 368 4.60 -5.94 8.01
CA ALA A 368 4.17 -7.11 8.76
C ALA A 368 3.26 -6.67 9.91
N GLY A 369 2.10 -7.31 10.01
CA GLY A 369 1.09 -7.07 11.03
C GLY A 369 0.22 -8.32 11.17
N PRO A 370 -0.81 -8.28 12.02
CA PRO A 370 -1.77 -9.37 12.09
C PRO A 370 -2.33 -9.66 10.69
N ASN A 371 -2.43 -10.93 10.33
CA ASN A 371 -2.97 -11.33 9.03
C ASN A 371 -4.47 -11.02 9.00
N THR A 372 -4.84 -9.99 8.27
CA THR A 372 -6.20 -9.45 8.23
C THR A 372 -6.93 -9.76 6.92
N GLY A 373 -6.31 -10.53 6.01
CA GLY A 373 -6.86 -10.74 4.66
C GLY A 373 -6.95 -9.46 3.85
N SER A 374 -5.98 -8.56 4.01
CA SER A 374 -5.99 -7.24 3.38
C SER A 374 -5.40 -7.26 1.96
N LEU A 375 -5.72 -6.22 1.17
CA LEU A 375 -5.06 -5.98 -0.12
C LEU A 375 -3.57 -5.66 0.03
N VAL A 376 -3.18 -5.15 1.18
CA VAL A 376 -1.81 -4.74 1.49
C VAL A 376 -0.93 -5.96 1.64
N LYS A 377 0.22 -5.97 0.98
CA LYS A 377 1.18 -7.09 0.99
C LYS A 377 2.55 -6.62 1.45
N HIS A 378 3.30 -7.51 2.05
CA HIS A 378 4.72 -7.29 2.35
C HIS A 378 5.54 -8.50 1.91
N LEU A 379 6.82 -8.25 1.62
CA LEU A 379 7.77 -9.30 1.29
C LEU A 379 8.51 -9.74 2.54
N ARG A 380 8.65 -11.07 2.71
CA ARG A 380 9.51 -11.63 3.74
C ARG A 380 10.19 -12.92 3.27
N LEU A 381 11.36 -13.17 3.82
CA LEU A 381 11.97 -14.49 3.73
C LEU A 381 11.23 -15.42 4.71
N VAL A 382 11.00 -16.65 4.27
CA VAL A 382 10.47 -17.76 5.08
C VAL A 382 11.40 -18.92 4.90
N GLU A 383 11.66 -19.67 5.98
CA GLU A 383 12.54 -20.83 5.92
C GLU A 383 11.99 -21.98 5.07
#